data_8d92b065bcb5c68499629659604cf2fa
#
_entry.id   8d92b065bcb5c68499629659604cf2fa
#
_cell.length_a   1.000
_cell.length_b   1.000
_cell.length_c   1.000
_cell.angle_alpha   90.00
_cell.angle_beta   90.00
_cell.angle_gamma   90.00
#
_symmetry.space_group_name_H-M   'P 1'
#
loop_
_entity.id
_entity.type
_entity.pdbx_description
1 polymer ?
#
loop_
_entity_poly.entity_id
_entity_poly.type
_entity_poly.pdbx_seq_one_letter_code
_entity_poly.pdbx_strand_id
1 'polypeptide(L)'
;MTSLRVSVGYELEVRGRTREVERRAFENVMSQVVLADQLGYDTAWFVEHHFTRGFSHSSAPDLMLAGLSQRTERIRLGLGVVLLPFQSPIRTAERVATLDVISGGRVEFGTGRGASPLEYQAFQRPFEQSRKIWEDSLEAVLAIWAADGEPVTRENEFFRVPNVAVYPRPAQQPYPPVWVASTSLDGYLAAARGGYNLLGMTMLKGLDDVAEDIALYKQCLADSGFDPATRRVAMMIPWYVAPTRDEAIQTAADPVLWYIRRQINLVTPPDYYDARHATHRVLGQAAAGLPPETAMETLREHHMVVIDDVAGSRKAAERIAAAGATDLIVQAQVGGLAHEHVCNSLKLFAQEVMR
;
A
#
# COMPACT_ATOMS: atom_id res chain seq x y z
N MET A 1 23.27 9.87 -0.88
CA MET A 1 22.46 8.80 -0.25
C MET A 1 21.09 9.38 0.07
N THR A 2 20.02 8.84 -0.49
CA THR A 2 18.66 9.22 -0.09
C THR A 2 18.41 8.72 1.33
N SER A 3 17.84 9.56 2.19
CA SER A 3 17.47 9.17 3.56
C SER A 3 16.22 8.26 3.61
N LEU A 4 15.72 7.81 2.45
CA LEU A 4 14.53 7.00 2.34
C LEU A 4 14.76 5.55 2.79
N ARG A 5 13.87 5.02 3.60
CA ARG A 5 13.74 3.58 3.76
C ARG A 5 13.07 3.02 2.51
N VAL A 6 13.61 1.95 1.98
CA VAL A 6 13.10 1.37 0.73
C VAL A 6 12.44 0.04 1.00
N SER A 7 11.20 -0.07 0.58
CA SER A 7 10.31 -1.23 0.73
C SER A 7 9.88 -1.76 -0.62
N VAL A 8 9.28 -2.95 -0.66
CA VAL A 8 8.64 -3.52 -1.85
C VAL A 8 7.14 -3.60 -1.66
N GLY A 9 6.36 -3.39 -2.72
CA GLY A 9 4.90 -3.44 -2.72
C GLY A 9 4.35 -4.43 -3.73
N TYR A 10 3.28 -5.15 -3.37
CA TYR A 10 2.68 -6.20 -4.19
C TYR A 10 1.16 -6.10 -4.25
N GLU A 11 0.65 -6.03 -5.48
CA GLU A 11 -0.77 -6.23 -5.80
C GLU A 11 -1.12 -7.71 -5.98
N LEU A 12 -0.15 -8.56 -6.19
CA LEU A 12 -0.32 -9.96 -6.59
C LEU A 12 -1.15 -10.08 -7.87
N GLU A 13 -0.69 -9.47 -8.95
CA GLU A 13 -1.35 -9.52 -10.25
C GLU A 13 -1.25 -10.91 -10.90
N VAL A 14 -2.35 -11.38 -11.48
CA VAL A 14 -2.43 -12.67 -12.17
C VAL A 14 -2.98 -12.50 -13.57
N ARG A 15 -2.10 -12.31 -14.56
CA ARG A 15 -2.46 -12.18 -15.98
C ARG A 15 -2.67 -13.54 -16.64
N GLY A 16 -3.75 -14.22 -16.27
CA GLY A 16 -4.09 -15.54 -16.81
C GLY A 16 -5.36 -16.09 -16.17
N ARG A 17 -5.79 -17.28 -16.66
CA ARG A 17 -7.06 -17.88 -16.23
C ARG A 17 -6.90 -19.29 -15.69
N THR A 18 -5.68 -19.83 -15.70
CA THR A 18 -5.44 -21.21 -15.25
C THR A 18 -4.95 -21.21 -13.80
N ARG A 19 -5.30 -22.26 -13.08
CA ARG A 19 -4.80 -22.48 -11.71
C ARG A 19 -3.27 -22.51 -11.64
N GLU A 20 -2.61 -22.98 -12.70
CA GLU A 20 -1.16 -23.04 -12.77
C GLU A 20 -0.52 -21.65 -12.84
N VAL A 21 -1.10 -20.73 -13.65
CA VAL A 21 -0.64 -19.32 -13.71
C VAL A 21 -0.83 -18.65 -12.36
N GLU A 22 -1.97 -18.87 -11.70
CA GLU A 22 -2.26 -18.33 -10.38
C GLU A 22 -1.25 -18.86 -9.34
N ARG A 23 -1.05 -20.18 -9.24
CA ARG A 23 -0.07 -20.80 -8.34
C ARG A 23 1.33 -20.20 -8.54
N ARG A 24 1.77 -20.08 -9.80
CA ARG A 24 3.07 -19.52 -10.14
C ARG A 24 3.23 -18.06 -9.74
N ALA A 25 2.17 -17.26 -9.86
CA ALA A 25 2.19 -15.86 -9.41
C ALA A 25 2.45 -15.75 -7.89
N PHE A 26 1.79 -16.57 -7.08
CA PHE A 26 2.04 -16.66 -5.64
C PHE A 26 3.47 -17.09 -5.33
N GLU A 27 3.98 -18.15 -5.98
CA GLU A 27 5.35 -18.64 -5.79
C GLU A 27 6.39 -17.57 -6.16
N ASN A 28 6.18 -16.88 -7.28
CA ASN A 28 7.06 -15.81 -7.73
C ASN A 28 7.13 -14.67 -6.71
N VAL A 29 5.98 -14.19 -6.24
CA VAL A 29 5.93 -13.10 -5.24
C VAL A 29 6.59 -13.54 -3.93
N MET A 30 6.31 -14.75 -3.45
CA MET A 30 6.99 -15.30 -2.26
C MET A 30 8.51 -15.31 -2.42
N SER A 31 9.01 -15.70 -3.59
CA SER A 31 10.45 -15.74 -3.89
C SER A 31 11.06 -14.33 -4.01
N GLN A 32 10.32 -13.37 -4.58
CA GLN A 32 10.74 -11.98 -4.68
C GLN A 32 10.87 -11.33 -3.31
N VAL A 33 9.97 -11.63 -2.37
CA VAL A 33 10.07 -11.10 -0.99
C VAL A 33 11.25 -11.70 -0.23
N VAL A 34 11.53 -13.00 -0.40
CA VAL A 34 12.74 -13.63 0.16
C VAL A 34 14.00 -12.97 -0.40
N LEU A 35 14.03 -12.69 -1.72
CA LEU A 35 15.12 -11.95 -2.34
C LEU A 35 15.22 -10.53 -1.77
N ALA A 36 14.12 -9.83 -1.59
CA ALA A 36 14.11 -8.47 -1.02
C ALA A 36 14.66 -8.45 0.41
N ASP A 37 14.32 -9.45 1.25
CA ASP A 37 14.92 -9.61 2.59
C ASP A 37 16.44 -9.75 2.52
N GLN A 38 16.96 -10.59 1.60
CA GLN A 38 18.39 -10.79 1.39
C GLN A 38 19.10 -9.52 0.90
N LEU A 39 18.42 -8.71 0.11
CA LEU A 39 18.94 -7.46 -0.46
C LEU A 39 18.85 -6.27 0.51
N GLY A 40 18.17 -6.40 1.64
CA GLY A 40 18.09 -5.37 2.67
C GLY A 40 16.95 -4.37 2.49
N TYR A 41 15.89 -4.71 1.76
CA TYR A 41 14.66 -3.93 1.76
C TYR A 41 14.02 -3.90 3.15
N ASP A 42 13.39 -2.76 3.51
CA ASP A 42 12.83 -2.53 4.85
C ASP A 42 11.54 -3.33 5.11
N THR A 43 10.55 -3.21 4.23
CA THR A 43 9.21 -3.80 4.42
C THR A 43 8.68 -4.40 3.13
N ALA A 44 7.99 -5.52 3.22
CA ALA A 44 7.19 -6.09 2.14
C ALA A 44 5.71 -5.78 2.39
N TRP A 45 5.14 -4.91 1.56
CA TRP A 45 3.75 -4.46 1.66
C TRP A 45 2.84 -5.26 0.72
N PHE A 46 1.73 -5.75 1.26
CA PHE A 46 0.69 -6.43 0.46
C PHE A 46 -0.63 -5.68 0.58
N VAL A 47 -1.26 -5.42 -0.56
CA VAL A 47 -2.60 -4.84 -0.62
C VAL A 47 -3.67 -5.87 -0.25
N GLU A 48 -4.88 -5.41 0.07
CA GLU A 48 -6.08 -6.25 0.15
C GLU A 48 -7.08 -5.78 -0.90
N HIS A 49 -7.40 -6.65 -1.87
CA HIS A 49 -8.44 -6.43 -2.88
C HIS A 49 -9.25 -7.70 -3.11
N HIS A 50 -10.53 -7.49 -3.40
CA HIS A 50 -11.46 -8.57 -3.64
C HIS A 50 -12.13 -8.44 -5.00
N PHE A 51 -12.47 -9.57 -5.63
CA PHE A 51 -13.24 -9.64 -6.88
C PHE A 51 -12.58 -8.98 -8.11
N THR A 52 -11.32 -8.64 -8.03
CA THR A 52 -10.58 -7.87 -9.04
C THR A 52 -9.80 -8.78 -9.98
N ARG A 53 -10.52 -9.53 -10.81
CA ARG A 53 -9.92 -10.52 -11.71
C ARG A 53 -8.76 -9.98 -12.53
N GLY A 54 -7.60 -10.63 -12.41
CA GLY A 54 -6.39 -10.33 -13.15
C GLY A 54 -5.60 -9.14 -12.60
N PHE A 55 -6.24 -8.23 -11.88
CA PHE A 55 -5.61 -7.06 -11.28
C PHE A 55 -4.97 -7.39 -9.93
N SER A 56 -5.73 -7.98 -9.01
CA SER A 56 -5.19 -8.38 -7.71
C SER A 56 -5.82 -9.68 -7.24
N HIS A 57 -5.00 -10.63 -6.81
CA HIS A 57 -5.41 -11.86 -6.13
C HIS A 57 -5.01 -11.85 -4.64
N SER A 58 -4.63 -10.69 -4.11
CA SER A 58 -4.27 -10.48 -2.70
C SER A 58 -5.52 -10.26 -1.85
N SER A 59 -6.31 -11.31 -1.64
CA SER A 59 -7.55 -11.26 -0.85
C SER A 59 -7.35 -11.59 0.64
N ALA A 60 -6.18 -12.13 1.00
CA ALA A 60 -5.81 -12.49 2.37
C ALA A 60 -4.31 -12.22 2.59
N PRO A 61 -3.90 -10.94 2.60
CA PRO A 61 -2.49 -10.56 2.72
C PRO A 61 -1.83 -11.06 4.01
N ASP A 62 -2.58 -11.17 5.08
CA ASP A 62 -2.11 -11.71 6.36
C ASP A 62 -1.66 -13.18 6.27
N LEU A 63 -2.34 -14.01 5.48
CA LEU A 63 -1.92 -15.39 5.23
C LEU A 63 -0.62 -15.47 4.43
N MET A 64 -0.48 -14.60 3.41
CA MET A 64 0.77 -14.47 2.64
C MET A 64 1.92 -14.06 3.55
N LEU A 65 1.71 -13.04 4.36
CA LEU A 65 2.70 -12.50 5.30
C LEU A 65 3.04 -13.51 6.40
N ALA A 66 2.06 -14.31 6.86
CA ALA A 66 2.33 -15.40 7.81
C ALA A 66 3.26 -16.47 7.21
N GLY A 67 3.03 -16.88 5.95
CA GLY A 67 3.94 -17.77 5.23
C GLY A 67 5.34 -17.17 5.03
N LEU A 68 5.41 -15.88 4.73
CA LEU A 68 6.66 -15.14 4.54
C LEU A 68 7.42 -14.92 5.85
N SER A 69 6.73 -14.77 6.98
CA SER A 69 7.35 -14.59 8.29
C SER A 69 8.29 -15.74 8.66
N GLN A 70 8.01 -16.94 8.15
CA GLN A 70 8.83 -18.16 8.39
C GLN A 70 9.93 -18.37 7.33
N ARG A 71 10.00 -17.52 6.31
CA ARG A 71 10.95 -17.61 5.20
C ARG A 71 11.90 -16.42 5.11
N THR A 72 11.71 -15.43 5.97
CA THR A 72 12.44 -14.16 6.02
C THR A 72 12.89 -13.88 7.45
N GLU A 73 13.97 -13.11 7.62
CA GLU A 73 14.57 -12.86 8.92
C GLU A 73 14.45 -11.40 9.37
N ARG A 74 14.58 -10.44 8.45
CA ARG A 74 14.72 -9.01 8.76
C ARG A 74 13.61 -8.14 8.21
N ILE A 75 13.17 -8.42 6.97
CA ILE A 75 12.16 -7.61 6.30
C ILE A 75 10.88 -7.55 7.14
N ARG A 76 10.34 -6.34 7.30
CA ARG A 76 9.09 -6.14 7.99
C ARG A 76 7.91 -6.55 7.09
N LEU A 77 6.78 -6.81 7.69
CA LEU A 77 5.61 -7.42 7.06
C LEU A 77 4.46 -6.42 7.08
N GLY A 78 4.26 -5.74 5.96
CA GLY A 78 3.32 -4.66 5.84
C GLY A 78 1.96 -5.09 5.30
N LEU A 79 0.91 -4.86 6.06
CA LEU A 79 -0.46 -4.90 5.58
C LEU A 79 -0.77 -3.55 4.93
N GLY A 80 -0.83 -3.49 3.64
CA GLY A 80 -0.99 -2.24 2.93
C GLY A 80 -2.17 -2.21 1.96
N VAL A 81 -3.40 -2.49 2.44
CA VAL A 81 -3.93 -2.34 3.81
C VAL A 81 -4.82 -3.51 4.25
N VAL A 82 -5.28 -3.49 5.49
CA VAL A 82 -6.48 -4.22 5.93
C VAL A 82 -7.70 -3.34 5.67
N LEU A 83 -8.68 -3.86 4.94
CA LEU A 83 -9.95 -3.18 4.64
C LEU A 83 -10.91 -3.32 5.81
N LEU A 84 -10.75 -2.48 6.84
CA LEU A 84 -11.51 -2.57 8.10
C LEU A 84 -13.04 -2.58 7.94
N PRO A 85 -13.67 -1.87 6.96
CA PRO A 85 -15.11 -1.93 6.80
C PRO A 85 -15.67 -3.33 6.51
N PHE A 86 -14.84 -4.24 6.00
CA PHE A 86 -15.25 -5.60 5.66
C PHE A 86 -14.90 -6.64 6.74
N GLN A 87 -14.21 -6.20 7.81
CA GLN A 87 -13.66 -7.07 8.84
C GLN A 87 -14.37 -6.88 10.19
N SER A 88 -14.33 -7.91 11.04
CA SER A 88 -14.66 -7.78 12.46
C SER A 88 -13.45 -7.20 13.20
N PRO A 89 -13.59 -6.13 14.00
CA PRO A 89 -12.48 -5.59 14.80
C PRO A 89 -11.80 -6.63 15.69
N ILE A 90 -12.58 -7.53 16.31
CA ILE A 90 -12.02 -8.63 17.12
C ILE A 90 -11.13 -9.51 16.25
N ARG A 91 -11.64 -10.00 15.11
CA ARG A 91 -10.87 -10.89 14.23
C ARG A 91 -9.64 -10.21 13.64
N THR A 92 -9.72 -8.92 13.33
CA THR A 92 -8.57 -8.13 12.88
C THR A 92 -7.51 -8.06 13.99
N ALA A 93 -7.92 -7.72 15.22
CA ALA A 93 -7.01 -7.65 16.35
C ALA A 93 -6.29 -8.98 16.61
N GLU A 94 -7.03 -10.09 16.59
CA GLU A 94 -6.47 -11.45 16.78
C GLU A 94 -5.46 -11.82 15.66
N ARG A 95 -5.84 -11.63 14.39
CA ARG A 95 -5.04 -12.04 13.23
C ARG A 95 -3.74 -11.24 13.12
N VAL A 96 -3.83 -9.92 13.29
CA VAL A 96 -2.65 -9.03 13.23
C VAL A 96 -1.72 -9.30 14.41
N ALA A 97 -2.26 -9.45 15.62
CA ALA A 97 -1.44 -9.82 16.80
C ALA A 97 -0.79 -11.20 16.65
N THR A 98 -1.52 -12.18 16.09
CA THR A 98 -0.95 -13.51 15.79
C THR A 98 0.22 -13.38 14.80
N LEU A 99 0.04 -12.63 13.70
CA LEU A 99 1.09 -12.37 12.73
C LEU A 99 2.29 -11.68 13.38
N ASP A 100 2.04 -10.71 14.26
CA ASP A 100 3.09 -9.98 14.96
C ASP A 100 3.91 -10.90 15.89
N VAL A 101 3.25 -11.78 16.63
CA VAL A 101 3.93 -12.77 17.50
C VAL A 101 4.76 -13.76 16.68
N ILE A 102 4.19 -14.38 15.63
CA ILE A 102 4.92 -15.40 14.85
C ILE A 102 6.03 -14.82 13.98
N SER A 103 5.98 -13.53 13.69
CA SER A 103 7.03 -12.81 12.96
C SER A 103 8.12 -12.21 13.85
N GLY A 104 7.96 -12.31 15.19
CA GLY A 104 8.90 -11.69 16.13
C GLY A 104 8.84 -10.17 16.15
N GLY A 105 7.65 -9.57 16.01
CA GLY A 105 7.44 -8.13 16.10
C GLY A 105 7.79 -7.37 14.82
N ARG A 106 7.63 -7.98 13.64
CA ARG A 106 7.94 -7.37 12.35
C ARG A 106 6.74 -6.80 11.61
N VAL A 107 5.54 -6.75 12.20
CA VAL A 107 4.34 -6.26 11.52
C VAL A 107 4.32 -4.73 11.42
N GLU A 108 3.89 -4.23 10.26
CA GLU A 108 3.43 -2.87 10.02
C GLU A 108 1.92 -2.94 9.71
N PHE A 109 1.10 -2.33 10.55
CA PHE A 109 -0.35 -2.41 10.43
C PHE A 109 -0.90 -1.25 9.62
N GLY A 110 -1.04 -1.44 8.32
CA GLY A 110 -1.72 -0.50 7.46
C GLY A 110 -3.22 -0.80 7.37
N THR A 111 -4.02 0.26 7.36
CA THR A 111 -5.47 0.18 7.31
C THR A 111 -6.06 1.20 6.34
N GLY A 112 -7.22 0.89 5.81
CA GLY A 112 -7.95 1.75 4.89
C GLY A 112 -9.43 1.40 4.83
N ARG A 113 -10.19 2.32 4.21
CA ARG A 113 -11.64 2.12 4.03
C ARG A 113 -12.00 1.32 2.76
N GLY A 114 -11.03 1.16 1.84
CA GLY A 114 -11.34 0.66 0.49
C GLY A 114 -11.98 1.73 -0.41
N ALA A 115 -11.90 1.50 -1.71
CA ALA A 115 -12.41 2.42 -2.72
C ALA A 115 -13.30 1.75 -3.78
N SER A 116 -13.45 0.43 -3.75
CA SER A 116 -14.19 -0.33 -4.75
C SER A 116 -15.66 -0.48 -4.36
N PRO A 117 -16.61 0.12 -5.11
CA PRO A 117 -18.04 -0.08 -4.87
C PRO A 117 -18.48 -1.54 -4.97
N LEU A 118 -17.80 -2.33 -5.81
CA LEU A 118 -18.08 -3.76 -5.96
C LEU A 118 -17.80 -4.53 -4.65
N GLU A 119 -16.70 -4.19 -3.96
CA GLU A 119 -16.36 -4.79 -2.67
C GLU A 119 -17.43 -4.47 -1.63
N TYR A 120 -17.85 -3.20 -1.53
CA TYR A 120 -18.92 -2.78 -0.62
C TYR A 120 -20.25 -3.50 -0.88
N GLN A 121 -20.63 -3.62 -2.15
CA GLN A 121 -21.84 -4.35 -2.54
C GLN A 121 -21.75 -5.84 -2.16
N ALA A 122 -20.64 -6.48 -2.47
CA ALA A 122 -20.46 -7.91 -2.23
C ALA A 122 -20.40 -8.26 -0.73
N PHE A 123 -19.74 -7.41 0.07
CA PHE A 123 -19.68 -7.54 1.53
C PHE A 123 -20.88 -6.93 2.26
N GLN A 124 -21.89 -6.43 1.53
CA GLN A 124 -23.13 -5.86 2.07
C GLN A 124 -22.87 -4.74 3.09
N ARG A 125 -21.94 -3.83 2.75
CA ARG A 125 -21.60 -2.65 3.57
C ARG A 125 -22.04 -1.38 2.86
N PRO A 126 -22.57 -0.36 3.59
CA PRO A 126 -22.95 0.92 3.00
C PRO A 126 -21.69 1.74 2.65
N PHE A 127 -21.50 2.04 1.37
CA PHE A 127 -20.34 2.78 0.89
C PHE A 127 -20.29 4.21 1.46
N GLU A 128 -21.45 4.84 1.61
CA GLU A 128 -21.62 6.20 2.12
C GLU A 128 -21.13 6.34 3.58
N GLN A 129 -21.19 5.26 4.35
CA GLN A 129 -20.75 5.20 5.74
C GLN A 129 -19.33 4.64 5.87
N SER A 130 -18.63 4.40 4.76
CA SER A 130 -17.32 3.76 4.72
C SER A 130 -16.28 4.39 5.64
N ARG A 131 -16.26 5.73 5.73
CA ARG A 131 -15.35 6.46 6.61
C ARG A 131 -15.68 6.18 8.08
N LYS A 132 -16.94 6.30 8.47
CA LYS A 132 -17.36 6.06 9.85
C LYS A 132 -17.09 4.62 10.29
N ILE A 133 -17.41 3.64 9.43
CA ILE A 133 -17.13 2.24 9.72
C ILE A 133 -15.64 2.00 9.92
N TRP A 134 -14.79 2.60 9.07
CA TRP A 134 -13.35 2.50 9.17
C TRP A 134 -12.82 3.11 10.46
N GLU A 135 -13.21 4.35 10.80
CA GLU A 135 -12.79 5.07 12.01
C GLU A 135 -13.18 4.28 13.26
N ASP A 136 -14.45 3.91 13.40
CA ASP A 136 -14.97 3.15 14.54
C ASP A 136 -14.27 1.77 14.68
N SER A 137 -14.00 1.10 13.55
CA SER A 137 -13.32 -0.20 13.57
C SER A 137 -11.84 -0.07 13.97
N LEU A 138 -11.14 0.97 13.50
CA LEU A 138 -9.77 1.24 13.90
C LEU A 138 -9.68 1.54 15.39
N GLU A 139 -10.55 2.41 15.91
CA GLU A 139 -10.62 2.70 17.34
C GLU A 139 -10.86 1.44 18.18
N ALA A 140 -11.74 0.54 17.72
CA ALA A 140 -12.00 -0.72 18.42
C ALA A 140 -10.78 -1.65 18.42
N VAL A 141 -10.08 -1.79 17.30
CA VAL A 141 -8.84 -2.59 17.21
C VAL A 141 -7.76 -2.04 18.13
N LEU A 142 -7.53 -0.73 18.10
CA LEU A 142 -6.53 -0.09 18.95
C LEU A 142 -6.88 -0.19 20.45
N ALA A 143 -8.17 -0.05 20.82
CA ALA A 143 -8.63 -0.23 22.17
C ALA A 143 -8.41 -1.67 22.68
N ILE A 144 -8.64 -2.68 21.82
CA ILE A 144 -8.38 -4.09 22.15
C ILE A 144 -6.88 -4.30 22.44
N TRP A 145 -5.99 -3.78 21.59
CA TRP A 145 -4.55 -3.94 21.83
C TRP A 145 -4.05 -3.15 23.03
N ALA A 146 -4.54 -1.91 23.22
CA ALA A 146 -4.16 -1.05 24.34
C ALA A 146 -4.64 -1.60 25.70
N ALA A 147 -5.68 -2.43 25.70
CA ALA A 147 -6.19 -3.09 26.91
C ALA A 147 -5.25 -4.19 27.45
N ASP A 148 -4.24 -4.58 26.69
CA ASP A 148 -3.19 -5.54 27.09
C ASP A 148 -3.73 -6.86 27.70
N GLY A 149 -4.84 -7.35 27.14
CA GLY A 149 -5.48 -8.59 27.59
C GLY A 149 -6.60 -8.40 28.62
N GLU A 150 -6.88 -7.17 29.04
CA GLU A 150 -8.06 -6.86 29.86
C GLU A 150 -9.34 -6.82 29.00
N PRO A 151 -10.51 -7.10 29.57
CA PRO A 151 -11.77 -7.09 28.82
C PRO A 151 -12.12 -5.70 28.26
N VAL A 152 -12.54 -5.68 27.00
CA VAL A 152 -12.96 -4.47 26.30
C VAL A 152 -14.42 -4.56 25.92
N THR A 153 -15.15 -3.46 26.09
CA THR A 153 -16.50 -3.28 25.55
C THR A 153 -16.50 -2.14 24.55
N ARG A 154 -16.94 -2.42 23.32
CA ARG A 154 -17.22 -1.43 22.27
C ARG A 154 -18.46 -1.89 21.50
N GLU A 155 -19.39 -0.98 21.29
CA GLU A 155 -20.60 -1.29 20.54
C GLU A 155 -21.06 -0.07 19.74
N ASN A 156 -21.41 -0.29 18.50
CA ASN A 156 -22.06 0.69 17.64
C ASN A 156 -23.00 -0.01 16.66
N GLU A 157 -23.52 0.70 15.68
CA GLU A 157 -24.43 0.15 14.66
C GLU A 157 -23.77 -0.87 13.71
N PHE A 158 -22.44 -0.97 13.66
CA PHE A 158 -21.70 -1.83 12.71
C PHE A 158 -21.12 -3.09 13.32
N PHE A 159 -20.79 -3.05 14.62
CA PHE A 159 -20.17 -4.19 15.32
C PHE A 159 -20.37 -4.11 16.85
N ARG A 160 -20.09 -5.24 17.50
CA ARG A 160 -20.11 -5.36 18.95
C ARG A 160 -18.88 -6.11 19.45
N VAL A 161 -18.24 -5.56 20.48
CA VAL A 161 -17.20 -6.19 21.31
C VAL A 161 -17.75 -6.33 22.71
N PRO A 162 -18.25 -7.53 23.13
CA PRO A 162 -19.09 -7.67 24.31
C PRO A 162 -18.28 -8.03 25.57
N ASN A 163 -17.54 -7.09 26.15
CA ASN A 163 -16.73 -7.28 27.38
C ASN A 163 -15.85 -8.54 27.32
N VAL A 164 -15.01 -8.63 26.29
CA VAL A 164 -14.14 -9.78 26.06
C VAL A 164 -12.66 -9.39 26.13
N ALA A 165 -11.84 -10.27 26.70
CA ALA A 165 -10.40 -10.21 26.59
C ALA A 165 -9.96 -10.90 25.28
N VAL A 166 -9.13 -10.23 24.49
CA VAL A 166 -8.71 -10.71 23.17
C VAL A 166 -7.23 -11.13 23.19
N TYR A 167 -6.94 -12.30 22.66
CA TYR A 167 -5.61 -12.89 22.59
C TYR A 167 -5.30 -13.43 21.18
N PRO A 168 -3.99 -13.54 20.78
CA PRO A 168 -2.82 -13.10 21.53
C PRO A 168 -2.74 -11.57 21.62
N ARG A 169 -1.87 -11.07 22.51
CA ARG A 169 -1.44 -9.68 22.50
C ARG A 169 -0.34 -9.50 21.44
N PRO A 170 -0.22 -8.33 20.78
CA PRO A 170 0.90 -8.04 19.91
C PRO A 170 2.25 -8.20 20.61
N ALA A 171 3.27 -8.63 19.88
CA ALA A 171 4.64 -8.66 20.38
C ALA A 171 5.24 -7.26 20.51
N GLN A 172 4.86 -6.35 19.61
CA GLN A 172 5.24 -4.94 19.65
C GLN A 172 4.41 -4.16 20.68
N GLN A 173 5.02 -3.17 21.33
CA GLN A 173 4.36 -2.34 22.34
C GLN A 173 4.34 -0.86 21.93
N PRO A 174 3.21 -0.16 22.13
CA PRO A 174 1.95 -0.67 22.68
C PRO A 174 1.20 -1.61 21.70
N TYR A 175 1.52 -1.55 20.41
CA TYR A 175 1.01 -2.36 19.28
C TYR A 175 1.85 -2.09 18.04
N PRO A 176 1.67 -2.86 16.94
CA PRO A 176 2.36 -2.59 15.67
C PRO A 176 2.15 -1.15 15.18
N PRO A 177 3.16 -0.52 14.53
CA PRO A 177 3.00 0.81 13.95
C PRO A 177 1.78 0.89 13.04
N VAL A 178 0.94 1.91 13.26
CA VAL A 178 -0.32 2.11 12.51
C VAL A 178 -0.09 3.03 11.33
N TRP A 179 -0.59 2.60 10.17
CA TRP A 179 -0.53 3.34 8.91
C TRP A 179 -1.94 3.50 8.34
N VAL A 180 -2.20 4.66 7.78
CA VAL A 180 -3.47 4.94 7.09
C VAL A 180 -3.19 5.16 5.62
N ALA A 181 -3.84 4.37 4.77
CA ALA A 181 -3.74 4.57 3.32
C ALA A 181 -4.80 5.54 2.82
N SER A 182 -4.35 6.50 2.03
CA SER A 182 -5.23 7.43 1.33
C SER A 182 -4.61 7.95 0.04
N THR A 183 -5.49 8.35 -0.88
CA THR A 183 -5.18 9.09 -2.11
C THR A 183 -5.79 10.48 -2.12
N SER A 184 -6.47 10.88 -1.04
CA SER A 184 -7.14 12.17 -0.92
C SER A 184 -6.60 12.99 0.24
N LEU A 185 -6.60 14.31 0.10
CA LEU A 185 -6.20 15.24 1.17
C LEU A 185 -7.00 14.99 2.46
N ASP A 186 -8.33 14.80 2.36
CA ASP A 186 -9.16 14.51 3.55
C ASP A 186 -8.70 13.28 4.32
N GLY A 187 -8.25 12.24 3.61
CA GLY A 187 -7.70 11.04 4.25
C GLY A 187 -6.33 11.29 4.87
N TYR A 188 -5.48 12.11 4.24
CA TYR A 188 -4.20 12.55 4.82
C TYR A 188 -4.42 13.31 6.13
N LEU A 189 -5.37 14.26 6.13
CA LEU A 189 -5.72 15.02 7.33
C LEU A 189 -6.36 14.15 8.42
N ALA A 190 -7.13 13.12 8.05
CA ALA A 190 -7.67 12.16 9.01
C ALA A 190 -6.55 11.33 9.67
N ALA A 191 -5.57 10.86 8.89
CA ALA A 191 -4.38 10.19 9.41
C ALA A 191 -3.59 11.08 10.36
N ALA A 192 -3.41 12.36 10.01
CA ALA A 192 -2.70 13.35 10.82
C ALA A 192 -3.40 13.60 12.17
N ARG A 193 -4.72 13.80 12.17
CA ARG A 193 -5.50 13.99 13.41
C ARG A 193 -5.41 12.81 14.36
N GLY A 194 -5.28 11.60 13.84
CA GLY A 194 -5.07 10.38 14.63
C GLY A 194 -3.60 10.12 15.02
N GLY A 195 -2.66 10.94 14.55
CA GLY A 195 -1.23 10.74 14.78
C GLY A 195 -0.68 9.47 14.12
N TYR A 196 -1.26 9.00 13.01
CA TYR A 196 -0.87 7.79 12.30
C TYR A 196 0.13 8.07 11.18
N ASN A 197 0.95 7.08 10.85
CA ASN A 197 1.79 7.10 9.66
C ASN A 197 0.93 7.09 8.39
N LEU A 198 1.47 7.58 7.28
CA LEU A 198 0.76 7.72 6.01
C LEU A 198 1.28 6.75 4.95
N LEU A 199 0.36 6.02 4.31
CA LEU A 199 0.60 5.29 3.06
C LEU A 199 -0.06 6.05 1.91
N GLY A 200 0.74 6.58 1.00
CA GLY A 200 0.28 7.32 -0.18
C GLY A 200 0.77 6.71 -1.48
N MET A 201 0.32 7.29 -2.59
CA MET A 201 0.76 6.94 -3.94
C MET A 201 0.74 8.15 -4.87
N THR A 202 1.60 8.14 -5.89
CA THR A 202 1.67 9.24 -6.88
C THR A 202 0.85 8.99 -8.14
N MET A 203 0.40 7.77 -8.38
CA MET A 203 -0.24 7.33 -9.64
C MET A 203 -1.46 8.11 -10.08
N LEU A 204 -2.15 8.78 -9.17
CA LEU A 204 -3.42 9.43 -9.47
C LEU A 204 -3.28 10.93 -9.71
N LYS A 205 -2.29 11.60 -9.13
CA LYS A 205 -2.16 13.05 -9.21
C LYS A 205 -0.73 13.61 -9.35
N GLY A 206 0.25 12.75 -9.47
CA GLY A 206 1.65 13.17 -9.61
C GLY A 206 2.33 13.58 -8.30
N LEU A 207 3.65 13.71 -8.34
CA LEU A 207 4.47 13.93 -7.15
C LEU A 207 4.33 15.34 -6.56
N ASP A 208 4.19 16.36 -7.39
CA ASP A 208 4.16 17.75 -6.92
C ASP A 208 2.87 18.02 -6.10
N ASP A 209 1.70 17.58 -6.59
CA ASP A 209 0.45 17.66 -5.84
C ASP A 209 0.49 16.84 -4.54
N VAL A 210 1.14 15.68 -4.59
CA VAL A 210 1.31 14.84 -3.39
C VAL A 210 2.24 15.51 -2.38
N ALA A 211 3.26 16.25 -2.81
CA ALA A 211 4.15 17.00 -1.92
C ALA A 211 3.39 18.08 -1.14
N GLU A 212 2.44 18.78 -1.80
CA GLU A 212 1.56 19.75 -1.12
C GLU A 212 0.69 19.05 -0.06
N ASP A 213 0.09 17.92 -0.38
CA ASP A 213 -0.70 17.15 0.58
C ASP A 213 0.12 16.65 1.76
N ILE A 214 1.37 16.20 1.53
CA ILE A 214 2.29 15.78 2.60
C ILE A 214 2.62 16.97 3.51
N ALA A 215 2.83 18.16 2.97
CA ALA A 215 3.07 19.36 3.77
C ALA A 215 1.87 19.69 4.67
N LEU A 216 0.65 19.62 4.14
CA LEU A 216 -0.59 19.80 4.90
C LEU A 216 -0.80 18.70 5.95
N TYR A 217 -0.48 17.46 5.65
CA TYR A 217 -0.49 16.36 6.62
C TYR A 217 0.46 16.63 7.79
N LYS A 218 1.70 17.06 7.53
CA LYS A 218 2.68 17.39 8.57
C LYS A 218 2.24 18.58 9.43
N GLN A 219 1.66 19.62 8.81
CA GLN A 219 1.09 20.74 9.54
C GLN A 219 -0.05 20.29 10.46
N CYS A 220 -0.99 19.51 9.94
CA CYS A 220 -2.11 18.98 10.71
C CYS A 220 -1.67 18.07 11.87
N LEU A 221 -0.60 17.28 11.72
CA LEU A 221 0.02 16.53 12.81
C LEU A 221 0.45 17.45 13.94
N ALA A 222 1.20 18.52 13.61
CA ALA A 222 1.67 19.50 14.61
C ALA A 222 0.49 20.19 15.31
N ASP A 223 -0.52 20.63 14.57
CA ASP A 223 -1.73 21.25 15.08
C ASP A 223 -2.54 20.32 16.00
N SER A 224 -2.43 19.00 15.76
CA SER A 224 -3.07 17.95 16.57
C SER A 224 -2.22 17.48 17.76
N GLY A 225 -1.05 18.11 18.00
CA GLY A 225 -0.18 17.82 19.14
C GLY A 225 0.79 16.66 18.92
N PHE A 226 0.96 16.18 17.69
CA PHE A 226 1.94 15.16 17.35
C PHE A 226 3.20 15.75 16.72
N ASP A 227 4.37 15.19 17.04
CA ASP A 227 5.60 15.57 16.38
C ASP A 227 5.69 14.98 14.96
N PRO A 228 5.68 15.80 13.89
CA PRO A 228 5.76 15.32 12.51
C PRO A 228 7.04 14.53 12.20
N ALA A 229 8.14 14.80 12.92
CA ALA A 229 9.41 14.10 12.72
C ALA A 229 9.36 12.64 13.16
N THR A 230 8.41 12.28 14.04
CA THR A 230 8.21 10.91 14.52
C THR A 230 7.26 10.09 13.66
N ARG A 231 6.66 10.70 12.64
CA ARG A 231 5.71 10.02 11.75
C ARG A 231 6.33 9.76 10.39
N ARG A 232 6.02 8.59 9.86
CA ARG A 232 6.54 8.11 8.57
C ARG A 232 5.50 8.40 7.47
N VAL A 233 6.01 8.71 6.29
CA VAL A 233 5.24 8.92 5.05
C VAL A 233 5.81 7.99 3.99
N ALA A 234 5.11 6.94 3.66
CA ALA A 234 5.50 5.98 2.64
C ALA A 234 4.74 6.25 1.33
N MET A 235 5.49 6.32 0.22
CA MET A 235 4.94 6.53 -1.11
C MET A 235 5.14 5.30 -1.97
N MET A 236 4.02 4.69 -2.42
CA MET A 236 4.04 3.56 -3.34
C MET A 236 4.06 4.07 -4.79
N ILE A 237 5.02 3.58 -5.56
CA ILE A 237 5.25 4.02 -6.94
C ILE A 237 5.60 2.80 -7.79
N PRO A 238 4.94 2.57 -8.94
CA PRO A 238 5.38 1.61 -9.94
C PRO A 238 6.80 1.92 -10.38
N TRP A 239 7.71 0.97 -10.20
CA TRP A 239 9.13 1.22 -10.40
C TRP A 239 9.81 0.08 -11.15
N TYR A 240 10.50 0.42 -12.22
CA TYR A 240 11.35 -0.52 -12.93
C TYR A 240 12.68 0.15 -13.29
N VAL A 241 13.80 -0.43 -12.86
CA VAL A 241 15.15 0.02 -13.19
C VAL A 241 15.87 -1.04 -14.04
N ALA A 242 16.52 -0.59 -15.12
CA ALA A 242 17.34 -1.41 -15.99
C ALA A 242 18.71 -0.74 -16.21
N PRO A 243 19.70 -1.43 -16.82
CA PRO A 243 21.00 -0.85 -17.13
C PRO A 243 20.93 0.41 -18.01
N THR A 244 19.95 0.48 -18.91
CA THR A 244 19.69 1.66 -19.76
C THR A 244 18.20 2.03 -19.71
N ARG A 245 17.91 3.32 -19.97
CA ARG A 245 16.54 3.83 -20.05
C ARG A 245 15.75 3.16 -21.15
N ASP A 246 16.34 2.93 -22.30
CA ASP A 246 15.66 2.30 -23.45
C ASP A 246 15.24 0.88 -23.11
N GLU A 247 16.11 0.10 -22.45
CA GLU A 247 15.78 -1.25 -21.99
C GLU A 247 14.67 -1.22 -20.91
N ALA A 248 14.70 -0.25 -20.00
CA ALA A 248 13.65 -0.09 -18.99
C ALA A 248 12.29 0.18 -19.65
N ILE A 249 12.23 1.12 -20.60
CA ILE A 249 11.00 1.48 -21.31
C ILE A 249 10.51 0.28 -22.14
N GLN A 250 11.39 -0.35 -22.92
CA GLN A 250 11.03 -1.49 -23.75
C GLN A 250 10.42 -2.65 -22.93
N THR A 251 10.95 -2.87 -21.72
CA THR A 251 10.50 -3.98 -20.87
C THR A 251 9.24 -3.65 -20.08
N ALA A 252 9.12 -2.44 -19.52
CA ALA A 252 8.11 -2.15 -18.50
C ALA A 252 6.98 -1.21 -18.94
N ALA A 253 7.09 -0.50 -20.09
CA ALA A 253 6.08 0.48 -20.47
C ALA A 253 4.69 -0.12 -20.63
N ASP A 254 4.54 -1.16 -21.45
CA ASP A 254 3.24 -1.82 -21.69
C ASP A 254 2.66 -2.46 -20.41
N PRO A 255 3.42 -3.24 -19.61
CA PRO A 255 2.98 -3.73 -18.32
C PRO A 255 2.47 -2.64 -17.39
N VAL A 256 3.22 -1.55 -17.22
CA VAL A 256 2.86 -0.45 -16.33
C VAL A 256 1.62 0.30 -16.83
N LEU A 257 1.52 0.59 -18.12
CA LEU A 257 0.31 1.21 -18.69
C LEU A 257 -0.93 0.34 -18.52
N TRP A 258 -0.79 -0.97 -18.67
CA TRP A 258 -1.89 -1.90 -18.41
C TRP A 258 -2.34 -1.79 -16.94
N TYR A 259 -1.40 -1.76 -15.99
CA TYR A 259 -1.68 -1.64 -14.57
C TYR A 259 -2.40 -0.30 -14.26
N ILE A 260 -1.87 0.82 -14.72
CA ILE A 260 -2.46 2.15 -14.49
C ILE A 260 -3.91 2.22 -15.00
N ARG A 261 -4.16 1.72 -16.22
CA ARG A 261 -5.52 1.68 -16.78
C ARG A 261 -6.47 0.82 -15.96
N ARG A 262 -5.99 -0.31 -15.41
CA ARG A 262 -6.79 -1.16 -14.54
C ARG A 262 -7.08 -0.51 -13.20
N GLN A 263 -6.09 0.11 -12.59
CA GLN A 263 -6.24 0.84 -11.32
C GLN A 263 -7.29 1.95 -11.44
N ILE A 264 -7.23 2.75 -12.50
CA ILE A 264 -8.19 3.83 -12.73
C ILE A 264 -9.62 3.27 -12.84
N ASN A 265 -9.81 2.20 -13.60
CA ASN A 265 -11.13 1.57 -13.76
C ASN A 265 -11.67 0.99 -12.45
N LEU A 266 -10.80 0.45 -11.59
CA LEU A 266 -11.19 -0.13 -10.30
C LEU A 266 -11.74 0.92 -9.34
N VAL A 267 -11.14 2.10 -9.34
CA VAL A 267 -11.50 3.19 -8.42
C VAL A 267 -12.43 4.24 -9.04
N THR A 268 -12.84 4.07 -10.31
CA THR A 268 -13.86 4.92 -10.94
C THR A 268 -15.24 4.47 -10.45
N PRO A 269 -16.00 5.34 -9.78
CA PRO A 269 -17.34 4.99 -9.36
C PRO A 269 -18.23 4.67 -10.56
N PRO A 270 -19.20 3.77 -10.45
CA PRO A 270 -20.29 3.66 -11.40
C PRO A 270 -21.03 4.99 -11.58
N ASP A 271 -21.72 5.19 -12.72
CA ASP A 271 -22.38 6.44 -13.08
C ASP A 271 -23.40 6.97 -12.05
N TYR A 272 -23.89 6.10 -11.16
CA TYR A 272 -24.83 6.45 -10.09
C TYR A 272 -24.15 7.02 -8.83
N TYR A 273 -22.80 7.02 -8.74
CA TYR A 273 -22.08 7.67 -7.64
C TYR A 273 -21.77 9.13 -8.02
N ASP A 274 -22.08 10.03 -7.09
CA ASP A 274 -21.85 11.45 -7.26
C ASP A 274 -20.38 11.76 -7.62
N ALA A 275 -20.18 12.49 -8.72
CA ALA A 275 -18.88 12.89 -9.25
C ALA A 275 -18.00 13.69 -8.26
N ARG A 276 -18.56 14.20 -7.17
CA ARG A 276 -17.82 14.89 -6.09
C ARG A 276 -16.72 14.07 -5.45
N HIS A 277 -16.78 12.75 -5.55
CA HIS A 277 -15.75 11.83 -5.08
C HIS A 277 -14.67 11.52 -6.15
N ALA A 278 -14.82 12.08 -7.34
CA ALA A 278 -13.98 11.80 -8.52
C ALA A 278 -12.83 12.81 -8.71
N THR A 279 -12.72 13.85 -7.90
CA THR A 279 -11.84 15.01 -8.14
C THR A 279 -10.34 14.73 -8.05
N HIS A 280 -9.90 13.57 -7.62
CA HIS A 280 -8.48 13.26 -7.39
C HIS A 280 -7.79 12.47 -8.52
N ARG A 281 -8.38 12.41 -9.73
CA ARG A 281 -7.94 11.46 -10.77
C ARG A 281 -7.62 12.10 -12.10
N VAL A 282 -7.57 13.41 -12.15
CA VAL A 282 -7.54 14.15 -13.44
C VAL A 282 -6.33 13.76 -14.27
N LEU A 283 -5.14 13.70 -13.66
CA LEU A 283 -3.91 13.45 -14.41
C LEU A 283 -3.79 11.99 -14.85
N GLY A 284 -4.07 11.04 -13.94
CA GLY A 284 -4.05 9.61 -14.26
C GLY A 284 -5.11 9.20 -15.28
N GLN A 285 -6.32 9.78 -15.20
CA GLN A 285 -7.38 9.56 -16.19
C GLN A 285 -7.02 10.17 -17.53
N ALA A 286 -6.45 11.39 -17.53
CA ALA A 286 -5.96 12.03 -18.76
C ALA A 286 -4.87 11.17 -19.41
N ALA A 287 -3.88 10.75 -18.66
CA ALA A 287 -2.80 9.88 -19.15
C ALA A 287 -3.34 8.55 -19.70
N ALA A 288 -4.32 7.93 -19.05
CA ALA A 288 -4.91 6.67 -19.52
C ALA A 288 -5.64 6.78 -20.87
N GLY A 289 -6.14 7.97 -21.22
CA GLY A 289 -6.80 8.26 -22.51
C GLY A 289 -5.85 8.60 -23.64
N LEU A 290 -4.56 8.83 -23.37
CA LEU A 290 -3.56 9.21 -24.36
C LEU A 290 -3.02 7.99 -25.15
N PRO A 291 -2.39 8.20 -26.33
CA PRO A 291 -1.57 7.19 -26.97
C PRO A 291 -0.49 6.66 -26.02
N PRO A 292 -0.09 5.36 -26.11
CA PRO A 292 0.79 4.72 -25.13
C PRO A 292 2.10 5.48 -24.87
N GLU A 293 2.76 5.98 -25.90
CA GLU A 293 4.03 6.72 -25.76
C GLU A 293 3.85 8.02 -25.00
N THR A 294 2.85 8.84 -25.40
CA THR A 294 2.52 10.11 -24.73
C THR A 294 2.05 9.88 -23.28
N ALA A 295 1.24 8.83 -23.05
CA ALA A 295 0.80 8.46 -21.71
C ALA A 295 1.99 8.13 -20.81
N MET A 296 2.94 7.33 -21.31
CA MET A 296 4.12 6.93 -20.53
C MET A 296 5.02 8.12 -20.23
N GLU A 297 5.24 9.02 -21.20
CA GLU A 297 6.02 10.23 -20.99
C GLU A 297 5.40 11.11 -19.91
N THR A 298 4.09 11.39 -19.99
CA THR A 298 3.34 12.14 -18.98
C THR A 298 3.46 11.52 -17.59
N LEU A 299 3.27 10.20 -17.47
CA LEU A 299 3.37 9.49 -16.20
C LEU A 299 4.78 9.60 -15.57
N ARG A 300 5.82 9.54 -16.40
CA ARG A 300 7.21 9.68 -15.95
C ARG A 300 7.57 11.12 -15.56
N GLU A 301 7.16 12.11 -16.33
CA GLU A 301 7.41 13.53 -16.06
C GLU A 301 6.84 13.97 -14.71
N HIS A 302 5.64 13.47 -14.37
CA HIS A 302 4.98 13.76 -13.09
C HIS A 302 5.34 12.79 -11.96
N HIS A 303 6.34 11.91 -12.15
CA HIS A 303 6.75 10.90 -11.18
C HIS A 303 5.59 10.03 -10.66
N MET A 304 4.60 9.78 -11.52
CA MET A 304 3.52 8.83 -11.24
C MET A 304 4.01 7.39 -11.37
N VAL A 305 5.02 7.19 -12.21
CA VAL A 305 5.79 5.96 -12.37
C VAL A 305 7.27 6.30 -12.53
N VAL A 306 8.15 5.36 -12.20
CA VAL A 306 9.59 5.47 -12.50
C VAL A 306 10.01 4.25 -13.32
N ILE A 307 10.29 4.50 -14.60
CA ILE A 307 10.83 3.50 -15.54
C ILE A 307 12.07 4.14 -16.13
N ASP A 308 13.25 3.78 -15.63
CA ASP A 308 14.48 4.49 -15.97
C ASP A 308 15.74 3.63 -15.74
N ASP A 309 16.88 4.20 -16.10
CA ASP A 309 18.18 3.67 -15.70
C ASP A 309 18.50 4.00 -14.24
N VAL A 310 19.69 3.61 -13.80
CA VAL A 310 20.18 3.85 -12.42
C VAL A 310 20.23 5.35 -12.10
N ALA A 311 20.73 6.19 -13.02
CA ALA A 311 20.88 7.61 -12.79
C ALA A 311 19.52 8.31 -12.67
N GLY A 312 18.57 7.99 -13.56
CA GLY A 312 17.20 8.47 -13.51
C GLY A 312 16.47 8.01 -12.25
N SER A 313 16.67 6.76 -11.84
CA SER A 313 16.10 6.20 -10.61
C SER A 313 16.62 6.89 -9.35
N ARG A 314 17.91 7.20 -9.26
CA ARG A 314 18.49 7.97 -8.13
C ARG A 314 17.88 9.36 -8.05
N LYS A 315 17.80 10.06 -9.18
CA LYS A 315 17.18 11.40 -9.24
C LYS A 315 15.71 11.39 -8.82
N ALA A 316 14.95 10.36 -9.25
CA ALA A 316 13.56 10.20 -8.82
C ALA A 316 13.44 9.96 -7.31
N ALA A 317 14.29 9.10 -6.74
CA ALA A 317 14.31 8.85 -5.29
C ALA A 317 14.65 10.12 -4.49
N GLU A 318 15.60 10.95 -4.96
CA GLU A 318 15.92 12.24 -4.35
C GLU A 318 14.72 13.21 -4.39
N ARG A 319 14.00 13.28 -5.51
CA ARG A 319 12.79 14.11 -5.62
C ARG A 319 11.66 13.65 -4.68
N ILE A 320 11.48 12.35 -4.53
CA ILE A 320 10.49 11.76 -3.61
C ILE A 320 10.85 12.10 -2.16
N ALA A 321 12.11 12.01 -1.78
CA ALA A 321 12.58 12.45 -0.48
C ALA A 321 12.37 13.95 -0.25
N ALA A 322 12.67 14.78 -1.25
CA ALA A 322 12.44 16.22 -1.20
C ALA A 322 10.95 16.62 -1.10
N ALA A 323 10.07 15.79 -1.66
CA ALA A 323 8.61 15.92 -1.51
C ALA A 323 8.11 15.62 -0.08
N GLY A 324 9.00 15.19 0.81
CA GLY A 324 8.68 14.96 2.22
C GLY A 324 8.36 13.51 2.60
N ALA A 325 8.51 12.56 1.67
CA ALA A 325 8.44 11.14 1.99
C ALA A 325 9.63 10.70 2.87
N THR A 326 9.38 9.77 3.78
CA THR A 326 10.40 9.10 4.59
C THR A 326 10.69 7.68 4.09
N ASP A 327 9.76 7.14 3.33
CA ASP A 327 9.76 5.77 2.85
C ASP A 327 9.32 5.71 1.39
N LEU A 328 10.01 4.88 0.62
CA LEU A 328 9.66 4.54 -0.75
C LEU A 328 9.21 3.09 -0.83
N ILE A 329 8.04 2.84 -1.34
CA ILE A 329 7.54 1.49 -1.65
C ILE A 329 7.68 1.27 -3.16
N VAL A 330 8.69 0.51 -3.55
CA VAL A 330 8.93 0.12 -4.93
C VAL A 330 7.93 -0.96 -5.32
N GLN A 331 6.96 -0.63 -6.17
CA GLN A 331 6.06 -1.61 -6.75
C GLN A 331 6.70 -2.19 -8.01
N ALA A 332 7.55 -3.20 -7.83
CA ALA A 332 8.36 -3.77 -8.90
C ALA A 332 7.63 -4.85 -9.72
N GLN A 333 6.68 -5.56 -9.11
CA GLN A 333 5.83 -6.54 -9.80
C GLN A 333 4.57 -5.83 -10.29
N VAL A 334 4.59 -5.35 -11.54
CA VAL A 334 3.54 -4.51 -12.14
C VAL A 334 3.16 -5.05 -13.50
N GLY A 335 1.86 -5.08 -13.80
CA GLY A 335 1.34 -5.35 -15.14
C GLY A 335 1.72 -6.73 -15.69
N GLY A 336 2.03 -7.69 -14.81
CA GLY A 336 2.45 -9.03 -15.19
C GLY A 336 3.85 -9.10 -15.78
N LEU A 337 4.76 -8.21 -15.37
CA LEU A 337 6.19 -8.34 -15.66
C LEU A 337 6.71 -9.74 -15.32
N ALA A 338 7.58 -10.27 -16.17
CA ALA A 338 8.17 -11.59 -15.94
C ALA A 338 9.00 -11.60 -14.65
N HIS A 339 8.91 -12.70 -13.90
CA HIS A 339 9.59 -12.86 -12.60
C HIS A 339 11.09 -12.52 -12.65
N GLU A 340 11.77 -12.93 -13.71
CA GLU A 340 13.20 -12.65 -13.89
C GLU A 340 13.49 -11.14 -14.00
N HIS A 341 12.68 -10.41 -14.78
CA HIS A 341 12.81 -8.95 -14.90
C HIS A 341 12.60 -8.25 -13.56
N VAL A 342 11.57 -8.67 -12.79
CA VAL A 342 11.34 -8.13 -11.45
C VAL A 342 12.55 -8.38 -10.53
N CYS A 343 13.07 -9.60 -10.48
CA CYS A 343 14.23 -9.94 -9.66
C CYS A 343 15.49 -9.16 -10.07
N ASN A 344 15.72 -8.97 -11.37
CA ASN A 344 16.88 -8.21 -11.86
C ASN A 344 16.76 -6.72 -11.50
N SER A 345 15.56 -6.14 -11.66
CA SER A 345 15.28 -4.75 -11.25
C SER A 345 15.48 -4.57 -9.74
N LEU A 346 14.97 -5.47 -8.90
CA LEU A 346 15.18 -5.42 -7.44
C LEU A 346 16.67 -5.49 -7.05
N LYS A 347 17.44 -6.37 -7.69
CA LYS A 347 18.89 -6.48 -7.45
C LYS A 347 19.62 -5.18 -7.84
N LEU A 348 19.35 -4.68 -9.05
CA LEU A 348 19.98 -3.46 -9.55
C LEU A 348 19.63 -2.25 -8.67
N PHE A 349 18.36 -2.13 -8.26
CA PHE A 349 17.91 -1.08 -7.36
C PHE A 349 18.65 -1.14 -6.02
N ALA A 350 18.73 -2.30 -5.39
CA ALA A 350 19.39 -2.48 -4.10
C ALA A 350 20.90 -2.18 -4.19
N GLN A 351 21.53 -2.58 -5.28
CA GLN A 351 22.98 -2.40 -5.46
C GLN A 351 23.38 -0.97 -5.79
N GLU A 352 22.54 -0.26 -6.56
CA GLU A 352 22.94 1.00 -7.19
C GLU A 352 22.08 2.21 -6.73
N VAL A 353 20.83 2.02 -6.29
CA VAL A 353 19.96 3.14 -5.92
C VAL A 353 19.83 3.31 -4.41
N MET A 354 19.79 2.21 -3.66
CA MET A 354 19.70 2.25 -2.18
C MET A 354 21.02 2.67 -1.49
N ARG A 355 22.16 2.65 -2.18
CA ARG A 355 23.49 2.95 -1.63
C ARG A 355 23.82 4.42 -1.58
#